data_d37f7e2f565e4ea2bbce2931de93d7d9
#
_entry.id   d37f7e2f565e4ea2bbce2931de93d7d9
#
_cell.length_a   1.000
_cell.length_b   1.000
_cell.length_c   1.000
_cell.angle_alpha   90.00
_cell.angle_beta   90.00
_cell.angle_gamma   90.00
#
_symmetry.space_group_name_H-M   'P 1'
#
loop_
_entity.id
_entity.type
_entity.pdbx_description
1 polymer ?
#
loop_
_entity_poly.entity_id
_entity_poly.type
_entity_poly.pdbx_seq_one_letter_code
_entity_poly.pdbx_strand_id
1 'polypeptide(L)'
;MIKRQHIVPEFFAEAEAMREALDACFKDAYNHKIHWQYFCDPRRYTYLRTTPQGVFPQAVLERFLQHLRQWCMQSLGLVPMGVPKLHLMVNGCRLGLHSDFHNGAWGYVYSLTRWQERRFSGGETLLMRDGIPSYKRHHAQDDSLYELIPAIFNQLLIFDDRIVHATPPIEGSMDPLEGRIALVGHIRASSPQVSGSLPPTVVRKVILDAMVQLRERVRTYKDVQGTVTYELTIGTTGTVESATSLTDNIITPATGYAHSDAVAAVRLITQQAMSGLKFPASMGRSTVIVPVLIPLPDLRPIEWVIAHNMPRGVLRTWAQSRLGSVAGLELQGAWEGEGETFVVREPVAGNIRIEAGQISACFDPPMWVPSQRENFQIALSAWLQSASASVDMEVDLPQQQCAPERGPARVNS
;
A
#
# COMPACT_ATOMS: atom_id res chain seq x y z
N MET A 1 -1.23 -15.51 -18.53
CA MET A 1 -0.84 -14.11 -18.84
C MET A 1 -0.90 -13.34 -17.53
N ILE A 2 0.16 -12.66 -17.15
CA ILE A 2 0.20 -11.89 -15.89
C ILE A 2 -0.72 -10.69 -16.06
N LYS A 3 -1.69 -10.59 -15.19
CA LYS A 3 -2.64 -9.47 -15.22
C LYS A 3 -2.08 -8.35 -14.37
N ARG A 4 -1.55 -7.28 -14.99
CA ARG A 4 -0.99 -6.10 -14.31
C ARG A 4 -2.01 -4.97 -14.15
N GLN A 5 -3.26 -5.21 -14.52
CA GLN A 5 -4.38 -4.30 -14.30
C GLN A 5 -5.69 -5.07 -14.11
N HIS A 6 -6.60 -4.50 -13.36
CA HIS A 6 -7.95 -5.01 -13.14
C HIS A 6 -8.95 -3.87 -13.33
N ILE A 7 -10.00 -4.12 -14.09
CA ILE A 7 -11.12 -3.20 -14.25
C ILE A 7 -12.34 -3.90 -13.66
N VAL A 8 -12.93 -3.29 -12.64
CA VAL A 8 -14.09 -3.82 -11.93
C VAL A 8 -15.23 -2.82 -12.08
N PRO A 9 -16.18 -3.08 -13.00
CA PRO A 9 -17.37 -2.25 -13.15
C PRO A 9 -18.32 -2.44 -11.97
N GLU A 10 -19.21 -1.47 -11.75
CA GLU A 10 -20.26 -1.52 -10.73
C GLU A 10 -19.73 -1.92 -9.35
N PHE A 11 -18.58 -1.33 -8.98
CA PHE A 11 -17.79 -1.78 -7.85
C PHE A 11 -18.51 -1.63 -6.50
N PHE A 12 -19.22 -0.51 -6.28
CA PHE A 12 -19.82 -0.22 -4.98
C PHE A 12 -21.30 0.10 -5.09
N ALA A 13 -22.12 -0.59 -4.33
CA ALA A 13 -23.59 -0.47 -4.43
C ALA A 13 -24.14 0.92 -4.11
N GLU A 14 -23.42 1.71 -3.27
CA GLU A 14 -23.84 3.06 -2.86
C GLU A 14 -23.06 4.17 -3.59
N ALA A 15 -22.58 3.90 -4.80
CA ALA A 15 -21.84 4.89 -5.60
C ALA A 15 -22.66 6.16 -5.88
N GLU A 16 -23.97 6.03 -6.14
CA GLU A 16 -24.86 7.18 -6.33
C GLU A 16 -24.97 8.03 -5.07
N ALA A 17 -25.10 7.43 -3.90
CA ALA A 17 -25.14 8.17 -2.62
C ALA A 17 -23.83 8.97 -2.39
N MET A 18 -22.67 8.41 -2.79
CA MET A 18 -21.41 9.15 -2.76
C MET A 18 -21.43 10.31 -3.77
N ARG A 19 -21.93 10.07 -4.97
CA ARG A 19 -21.99 11.11 -6.00
C ARG A 19 -22.95 12.24 -5.59
N GLU A 20 -24.13 11.93 -5.11
CA GLU A 20 -25.11 12.90 -4.61
C GLU A 20 -24.57 13.76 -3.46
N ALA A 21 -23.83 13.14 -2.53
CA ALA A 21 -23.17 13.86 -1.45
C ALA A 21 -22.13 14.85 -1.96
N LEU A 22 -21.34 14.47 -2.96
CA LEU A 22 -20.40 15.36 -3.61
C LEU A 22 -21.11 16.49 -4.34
N ASP A 23 -22.15 16.20 -5.14
CA ASP A 23 -22.90 17.19 -5.89
C ASP A 23 -23.55 18.20 -4.94
N ALA A 24 -24.03 17.76 -3.79
CA ALA A 24 -24.57 18.62 -2.75
C ALA A 24 -23.55 19.63 -2.19
N CYS A 25 -22.26 19.26 -2.15
CA CYS A 25 -21.21 20.16 -1.69
C CYS A 25 -21.01 21.39 -2.60
N PHE A 26 -21.33 21.27 -3.89
CA PHE A 26 -21.20 22.37 -4.85
C PHE A 26 -22.49 23.16 -5.06
N LYS A 27 -23.64 22.66 -4.56
CA LYS A 27 -24.93 23.39 -4.62
C LYS A 27 -24.95 24.60 -3.70
N ASP A 28 -24.21 24.54 -2.60
CA ASP A 28 -24.06 25.65 -1.67
C ASP A 28 -22.76 26.41 -2.00
N ALA A 29 -22.89 27.57 -2.64
CA ALA A 29 -21.77 28.43 -3.01
C ALA A 29 -20.98 28.97 -1.78
N TYR A 30 -21.57 28.89 -0.60
CA TYR A 30 -20.97 29.32 0.66
C TYR A 30 -20.51 28.16 1.55
N ASN A 31 -20.47 26.94 1.01
CA ASN A 31 -19.98 25.79 1.73
C ASN A 31 -18.45 25.81 1.88
N HIS A 32 -18.00 26.39 2.98
CA HIS A 32 -16.56 26.47 3.30
C HIS A 32 -16.02 25.24 4.04
N LYS A 33 -16.80 24.18 4.16
CA LYS A 33 -16.38 22.95 4.91
C LYS A 33 -15.38 22.10 4.15
N ILE A 34 -15.29 22.26 2.82
CA ILE A 34 -14.39 21.48 1.98
C ILE A 34 -13.26 22.36 1.50
N HIS A 35 -12.03 22.00 1.88
CA HIS A 35 -10.84 22.66 1.38
C HIS A 35 -10.24 21.87 0.22
N TRP A 36 -10.38 22.39 -1.00
CA TRP A 36 -9.70 21.88 -2.16
C TRP A 36 -8.27 22.42 -2.22
N GLN A 37 -7.31 21.53 -2.26
CA GLN A 37 -5.91 21.87 -2.44
C GLN A 37 -5.57 21.85 -3.93
N TYR A 38 -4.95 22.93 -4.40
CA TYR A 38 -4.37 22.95 -5.74
C TYR A 38 -3.04 22.20 -5.74
N PHE A 39 -2.96 21.19 -6.61
CA PHE A 39 -1.70 20.58 -7.00
C PHE A 39 -1.33 21.10 -8.37
N CYS A 40 -0.34 21.98 -8.42
CA CYS A 40 0.05 22.64 -9.65
C CYS A 40 1.56 22.67 -9.81
N ASP A 41 2.04 21.85 -10.74
CA ASP A 41 3.31 22.02 -11.43
C ASP A 41 2.96 22.16 -12.93
N PRO A 42 3.09 23.35 -13.53
CA PRO A 42 2.64 23.60 -14.92
C PRO A 42 3.24 22.63 -15.95
N ARG A 43 4.37 22.01 -15.63
CA ARG A 43 5.04 21.05 -16.51
C ARG A 43 4.55 19.62 -16.34
N ARG A 44 4.08 19.26 -15.15
CA ARG A 44 3.79 17.86 -14.79
C ARG A 44 2.34 17.59 -14.48
N TYR A 45 1.72 18.40 -13.62
CA TYR A 45 0.35 18.15 -13.16
C TYR A 45 -0.36 19.44 -12.77
N THR A 46 -1.66 19.44 -12.97
CA THR A 46 -2.59 20.48 -12.49
C THR A 46 -3.89 19.80 -12.16
N TYR A 47 -4.27 19.75 -10.90
CA TYR A 47 -5.54 19.18 -10.43
C TYR A 47 -5.86 19.65 -9.01
N LEU A 48 -7.11 19.41 -8.60
CA LEU A 48 -7.60 19.68 -7.27
C LEU A 48 -7.72 18.37 -6.50
N ARG A 49 -7.38 18.40 -5.22
CA ARG A 49 -7.60 17.25 -4.33
C ARG A 49 -8.11 17.67 -2.96
N THR A 50 -8.86 16.77 -2.32
CA THR A 50 -9.28 16.91 -0.93
C THR A 50 -9.31 15.55 -0.25
N THR A 51 -9.65 15.53 1.03
CA THR A 51 -9.91 14.30 1.78
C THR A 51 -11.40 13.95 1.66
N PRO A 52 -11.75 12.68 1.50
CA PRO A 52 -13.14 12.25 1.34
C PRO A 52 -14.01 12.45 2.60
N GLN A 53 -13.40 12.51 3.78
CA GLN A 53 -14.12 12.64 5.06
C GLN A 53 -14.95 13.93 5.19
N GLY A 54 -14.56 15.01 4.51
CA GLY A 54 -15.32 16.25 4.50
C GLY A 54 -16.45 16.28 3.46
N VAL A 55 -16.46 15.30 2.55
CA VAL A 55 -17.34 15.27 1.37
C VAL A 55 -18.45 14.23 1.55
N PHE A 56 -18.08 13.01 1.92
CA PHE A 56 -19.01 11.90 2.02
C PHE A 56 -19.52 11.70 3.44
N PRO A 57 -20.78 11.27 3.61
CA PRO A 57 -21.27 10.81 4.91
C PRO A 57 -20.37 9.72 5.46
N GLN A 58 -19.99 9.84 6.73
CA GLN A 58 -19.02 8.94 7.36
C GLN A 58 -19.39 7.46 7.18
N ALA A 59 -20.64 7.10 7.41
CA ALA A 59 -21.10 5.71 7.30
C ALA A 59 -20.98 5.15 5.88
N VAL A 60 -21.20 5.97 4.84
CA VAL A 60 -21.05 5.54 3.44
C VAL A 60 -19.57 5.36 3.10
N LEU A 61 -18.74 6.30 3.53
CA LEU A 61 -17.29 6.22 3.33
C LEU A 61 -16.69 4.98 4.03
N GLU A 62 -17.10 4.69 5.26
CA GLU A 62 -16.63 3.51 6.00
C GLU A 62 -17.02 2.22 5.28
N ARG A 63 -18.27 2.10 4.78
CA ARG A 63 -18.69 0.93 4.00
C ARG A 63 -17.90 0.81 2.69
N PHE A 64 -17.63 1.92 2.00
CA PHE A 64 -16.78 1.91 0.81
C PHE A 64 -15.36 1.42 1.12
N LEU A 65 -14.74 1.95 2.16
CA LEU A 65 -13.37 1.55 2.55
C LEU A 65 -13.32 0.08 2.98
N GLN A 66 -14.33 -0.40 3.70
CA GLN A 66 -14.45 -1.80 4.07
C GLN A 66 -14.61 -2.70 2.83
N HIS A 67 -15.47 -2.31 1.91
CA HIS A 67 -15.69 -3.04 0.65
C HIS A 67 -14.40 -3.11 -0.19
N LEU A 68 -13.71 -1.98 -0.35
CA LEU A 68 -12.43 -1.91 -1.05
C LEU A 68 -11.39 -2.82 -0.39
N ARG A 69 -11.28 -2.78 0.95
CA ARG A 69 -10.37 -3.63 1.70
C ARG A 69 -10.68 -5.11 1.51
N GLN A 70 -11.95 -5.48 1.60
CA GLN A 70 -12.40 -6.87 1.41
C GLN A 70 -12.08 -7.37 0.00
N TRP A 71 -12.38 -6.56 -1.01
CA TRP A 71 -12.08 -6.91 -2.41
C TRP A 71 -10.57 -7.08 -2.63
N CYS A 72 -9.75 -6.12 -2.16
CA CYS A 72 -8.28 -6.19 -2.27
C CYS A 72 -7.74 -7.45 -1.59
N MET A 73 -8.24 -7.80 -0.41
CA MET A 73 -7.80 -8.99 0.31
C MET A 73 -8.17 -10.28 -0.42
N GLN A 74 -9.41 -10.37 -0.94
CA GLN A 74 -9.90 -11.56 -1.64
C GLN A 74 -9.27 -11.75 -3.02
N SER A 75 -9.08 -10.64 -3.76
CA SER A 75 -8.64 -10.69 -5.16
C SER A 75 -7.13 -10.57 -5.33
N LEU A 76 -6.45 -9.87 -4.41
CA LEU A 76 -5.03 -9.58 -4.50
C LEU A 76 -4.23 -10.16 -3.31
N GLY A 77 -4.88 -10.43 -2.18
CA GLY A 77 -4.22 -10.77 -0.92
C GLY A 77 -3.43 -9.60 -0.32
N LEU A 78 -3.82 -8.37 -0.64
CA LEU A 78 -3.15 -7.13 -0.29
C LEU A 78 -4.15 -6.16 0.36
N VAL A 79 -3.68 -5.07 0.95
CA VAL A 79 -4.54 -4.11 1.65
C VAL A 79 -4.38 -2.69 1.12
N PRO A 80 -5.47 -1.89 1.05
CA PRO A 80 -5.39 -0.48 0.74
C PRO A 80 -4.60 0.29 1.80
N MET A 81 -3.88 1.32 1.37
CA MET A 81 -3.12 2.21 2.25
C MET A 81 -3.98 3.38 2.69
N GLY A 82 -4.23 3.49 4.00
CA GLY A 82 -4.89 4.66 4.59
C GLY A 82 -6.21 5.03 3.91
N VAL A 83 -6.49 6.34 3.91
CA VAL A 83 -7.69 6.91 3.27
C VAL A 83 -7.33 7.44 1.88
N PRO A 84 -8.12 7.12 0.84
CA PRO A 84 -7.88 7.64 -0.50
C PRO A 84 -7.92 9.18 -0.55
N LYS A 85 -7.37 9.76 -1.61
CA LYS A 85 -7.55 11.17 -1.93
C LYS A 85 -8.66 11.32 -2.97
N LEU A 86 -9.52 12.30 -2.76
CA LEU A 86 -10.53 12.67 -3.75
C LEU A 86 -9.92 13.70 -4.71
N HIS A 87 -9.85 13.34 -5.98
CA HIS A 87 -9.37 14.20 -7.06
C HIS A 87 -10.54 14.77 -7.84
N LEU A 88 -10.43 16.04 -8.15
CA LEU A 88 -11.33 16.75 -9.07
C LEU A 88 -10.48 17.38 -10.18
N MET A 89 -10.85 17.12 -11.40
CA MET A 89 -10.19 17.68 -12.59
C MET A 89 -11.23 18.26 -13.53
N VAL A 90 -11.04 19.53 -13.86
CA VAL A 90 -11.87 20.31 -14.80
C VAL A 90 -11.00 20.79 -15.96
N ASN A 91 -11.52 21.64 -16.85
CA ASN A 91 -10.78 22.19 -17.97
C ASN A 91 -9.39 22.71 -17.56
N GLY A 92 -8.36 22.32 -18.32
CA GLY A 92 -6.95 22.65 -18.06
C GLY A 92 -6.25 21.73 -17.05
N CYS A 93 -6.98 20.86 -16.34
CA CYS A 93 -6.39 19.88 -15.46
C CYS A 93 -5.74 18.73 -16.23
N ARG A 94 -4.64 18.22 -15.70
CA ARG A 94 -3.90 17.06 -16.23
C ARG A 94 -3.02 16.43 -15.15
N LEU A 95 -2.59 15.20 -15.40
CA LEU A 95 -1.54 14.53 -14.65
C LEU A 95 -0.58 13.90 -15.66
N GLY A 96 0.66 14.40 -15.70
CA GLY A 96 1.67 13.96 -16.67
C GLY A 96 2.17 12.53 -16.37
N LEU A 97 2.93 11.98 -17.29
CA LEU A 97 3.51 10.64 -17.18
C LEU A 97 4.39 10.52 -15.94
N HIS A 98 4.09 9.55 -15.09
CA HIS A 98 4.83 9.21 -13.87
C HIS A 98 4.57 7.75 -13.50
N SER A 99 5.32 7.24 -12.53
CA SER A 99 5.03 5.97 -11.86
C SER A 99 5.04 6.18 -10.36
N ASP A 100 4.25 5.40 -9.66
CA ASP A 100 4.06 5.50 -8.21
C ASP A 100 4.74 4.36 -7.44
N PHE A 101 5.78 3.78 -8.03
CA PHE A 101 6.45 2.56 -7.52
C PHE A 101 6.96 2.67 -6.08
N HIS A 102 7.11 3.89 -5.54
CA HIS A 102 7.48 4.13 -4.14
C HIS A 102 6.28 4.09 -3.18
N ASN A 103 5.05 4.18 -3.70
CA ASN A 103 3.86 4.33 -2.87
C ASN A 103 3.24 2.99 -2.48
N GLY A 104 3.29 2.00 -3.36
CA GLY A 104 2.68 0.69 -3.11
C GLY A 104 3.07 -0.37 -4.12
N ALA A 105 2.41 -1.51 -4.06
CA ALA A 105 2.51 -2.55 -5.07
C ALA A 105 1.55 -2.31 -6.24
N TRP A 106 0.39 -1.70 -5.93
CA TRP A 106 -0.67 -1.39 -6.88
C TRP A 106 -1.28 -0.03 -6.57
N GLY A 107 -1.60 0.73 -7.61
CA GLY A 107 -2.44 1.91 -7.56
C GLY A 107 -3.90 1.57 -7.87
N TYR A 108 -4.81 2.40 -7.38
CA TYR A 108 -6.20 2.30 -7.76
C TYR A 108 -6.84 3.67 -8.03
N VAL A 109 -7.80 3.66 -8.95
CA VAL A 109 -8.66 4.79 -9.29
C VAL A 109 -10.10 4.31 -9.24
N TYR A 110 -10.88 4.80 -8.28
CA TYR A 110 -12.32 4.56 -8.21
C TYR A 110 -13.05 5.79 -8.73
N SER A 111 -13.80 5.63 -9.82
CA SER A 111 -14.41 6.76 -10.53
C SER A 111 -15.83 7.05 -10.07
N LEU A 112 -16.09 8.32 -9.78
CA LEU A 112 -17.41 8.90 -9.60
C LEU A 112 -17.79 9.84 -10.78
N THR A 113 -17.05 9.78 -11.88
CA THR A 113 -17.29 10.60 -13.08
C THR A 113 -18.50 10.08 -13.85
N ARG A 114 -19.47 10.93 -14.15
CA ARG A 114 -20.58 10.60 -15.08
C ARG A 114 -20.06 10.61 -16.52
N TRP A 115 -19.27 9.58 -16.84
CA TRP A 115 -18.46 9.54 -18.06
C TRP A 115 -19.27 9.67 -19.35
N GLN A 116 -20.44 9.07 -19.41
CA GLN A 116 -21.29 9.08 -20.60
C GLN A 116 -21.96 10.44 -20.84
N GLU A 117 -22.11 11.23 -19.77
CA GLU A 117 -22.77 12.54 -19.79
C GLU A 117 -21.74 13.69 -19.78
N ARG A 118 -20.44 13.38 -19.83
CA ARG A 118 -19.39 14.39 -19.71
C ARG A 118 -19.40 15.41 -20.82
N ARG A 119 -19.09 16.64 -20.49
CA ARG A 119 -18.92 17.76 -21.43
C ARG A 119 -17.45 18.19 -21.55
N PHE A 120 -16.57 17.19 -21.53
CA PHE A 120 -15.14 17.39 -21.72
C PHE A 120 -14.55 16.24 -22.54
N SER A 121 -13.40 16.49 -23.15
CA SER A 121 -12.53 15.48 -23.76
C SER A 121 -11.31 15.22 -22.87
N GLY A 122 -10.60 14.13 -23.08
CA GLY A 122 -9.50 13.69 -22.22
C GLY A 122 -9.97 13.10 -20.89
N GLY A 123 -9.10 13.06 -19.91
CA GLY A 123 -9.43 12.60 -18.56
C GLY A 123 -9.49 11.08 -18.36
N GLU A 124 -9.14 10.27 -19.36
CA GLU A 124 -8.92 8.84 -19.23
C GLU A 124 -7.75 8.57 -18.25
N THR A 125 -7.64 7.36 -17.74
CA THR A 125 -6.38 6.89 -17.19
C THR A 125 -5.55 6.26 -18.29
N LEU A 126 -4.42 6.91 -18.63
CA LEU A 126 -3.46 6.40 -19.59
C LEU A 126 -2.51 5.45 -18.86
N LEU A 127 -2.39 4.21 -19.33
CA LEU A 127 -1.41 3.23 -18.87
C LEU A 127 -0.45 2.89 -20.01
N MET A 128 0.86 3.06 -19.80
CA MET A 128 1.86 2.64 -20.78
C MET A 128 1.87 1.12 -20.87
N ARG A 129 1.93 0.61 -22.09
CA ARG A 129 2.04 -0.82 -22.32
C ARG A 129 3.45 -1.31 -22.04
N ASP A 130 3.57 -2.49 -21.45
CA ASP A 130 4.86 -3.15 -21.23
C ASP A 130 5.41 -3.73 -22.52
N GLY A 131 6.74 -3.60 -22.66
CA GLY A 131 7.50 -4.47 -23.54
C GLY A 131 7.11 -4.38 -25.00
N ILE A 132 7.03 -3.16 -25.55
CA ILE A 132 7.06 -3.05 -27.02
C ILE A 132 8.47 -3.46 -27.46
N PRO A 133 8.66 -4.70 -27.98
CA PRO A 133 9.99 -5.28 -28.14
C PRO A 133 10.82 -4.56 -29.18
N SER A 134 10.17 -3.84 -30.10
CA SER A 134 10.80 -3.00 -31.09
C SER A 134 9.75 -2.19 -31.84
N TYR A 135 9.95 -0.88 -31.97
CA TYR A 135 9.14 -0.03 -32.85
C TYR A 135 9.26 -0.43 -34.35
N LYS A 136 10.16 -1.34 -34.70
CA LYS A 136 10.31 -1.91 -36.05
C LYS A 136 9.40 -3.11 -36.33
N ARG A 137 8.80 -3.69 -35.28
CA ARG A 137 7.85 -4.79 -35.42
C ARG A 137 6.46 -4.31 -34.99
N HIS A 138 5.73 -3.77 -35.93
CA HIS A 138 4.31 -3.53 -35.74
C HIS A 138 3.57 -4.87 -35.84
N HIS A 139 3.00 -5.34 -34.75
CA HIS A 139 1.92 -6.28 -34.82
C HIS A 139 0.66 -5.47 -35.17
N ALA A 140 -0.09 -5.93 -36.16
CA ALA A 140 -1.33 -5.26 -36.62
C ALA A 140 -2.41 -5.08 -35.52
N GLN A 141 -2.18 -5.62 -34.33
CA GLN A 141 -3.04 -5.53 -33.15
C GLN A 141 -2.53 -4.58 -32.08
N ASP A 142 -1.25 -4.10 -32.18
CA ASP A 142 -0.58 -3.27 -31.18
C ASP A 142 -0.15 -1.94 -31.83
N ASP A 143 -1.12 -1.13 -32.19
CA ASP A 143 -0.93 0.17 -32.85
C ASP A 143 -0.69 1.34 -31.87
N SER A 144 -0.73 1.07 -30.54
CA SER A 144 -0.58 2.08 -29.51
C SER A 144 0.45 1.70 -28.45
N LEU A 145 1.24 2.69 -28.00
CA LEU A 145 2.22 2.57 -26.89
C LEU A 145 1.52 2.53 -25.52
N TYR A 146 0.27 2.88 -25.47
CA TYR A 146 -0.50 3.01 -24.23
C TYR A 146 -1.94 2.55 -24.42
N GLU A 147 -2.60 2.35 -23.32
CA GLU A 147 -4.02 2.10 -23.22
C GLU A 147 -4.69 3.29 -22.54
N LEU A 148 -5.84 3.74 -23.08
CA LEU A 148 -6.69 4.77 -22.47
C LEU A 148 -7.89 4.08 -21.84
N ILE A 149 -8.00 4.18 -20.52
CA ILE A 149 -9.07 3.57 -19.76
C ILE A 149 -10.03 4.67 -19.32
N PRO A 150 -11.27 4.65 -19.82
CA PRO A 150 -12.28 5.66 -19.47
C PRO A 150 -12.61 5.60 -17.97
N ALA A 151 -12.81 6.77 -17.37
CA ALA A 151 -13.18 6.89 -15.97
C ALA A 151 -14.70 6.71 -15.79
N ILE A 152 -15.21 5.52 -16.14
CA ILE A 152 -16.64 5.19 -16.08
C ILE A 152 -17.14 5.26 -14.64
N PHE A 153 -18.36 5.78 -14.45
CA PHE A 153 -19.00 5.87 -13.14
C PHE A 153 -19.05 4.49 -12.45
N ASN A 154 -18.73 4.49 -11.15
CA ASN A 154 -18.70 3.29 -10.31
C ASN A 154 -17.73 2.19 -10.80
N GLN A 155 -16.67 2.57 -11.51
CA GLN A 155 -15.62 1.66 -11.94
C GLN A 155 -14.40 1.78 -11.03
N LEU A 156 -13.90 0.64 -10.55
CA LEU A 156 -12.60 0.53 -9.91
C LEU A 156 -11.57 0.03 -10.93
N LEU A 157 -10.57 0.85 -11.21
CA LEU A 157 -9.36 0.47 -11.94
C LEU A 157 -8.24 0.25 -10.94
N ILE A 158 -7.57 -0.90 -11.04
CA ILE A 158 -6.36 -1.23 -10.27
C ILE A 158 -5.26 -1.57 -11.26
N PHE A 159 -4.05 -1.05 -11.03
CA PHE A 159 -2.88 -1.30 -11.88
C PHE A 159 -1.60 -1.33 -11.05
N ASP A 160 -0.60 -2.03 -11.54
CA ASP A 160 0.74 -2.09 -10.95
C ASP A 160 1.35 -0.67 -10.88
N ASP A 161 1.73 -0.20 -9.69
CA ASP A 161 2.26 1.14 -9.44
C ASP A 161 3.55 1.46 -10.22
N ARG A 162 4.22 0.45 -10.76
CA ARG A 162 5.39 0.62 -11.63
C ARG A 162 5.03 0.96 -13.07
N ILE A 163 3.78 0.75 -13.49
CA ILE A 163 3.33 1.15 -14.82
C ILE A 163 3.38 2.67 -14.90
N VAL A 164 4.08 3.19 -15.91
CA VAL A 164 4.04 4.62 -16.21
C VAL A 164 2.65 4.99 -16.68
N HIS A 165 2.03 5.93 -15.99
CA HIS A 165 0.64 6.31 -16.21
C HIS A 165 0.44 7.84 -16.18
N ALA A 166 -0.71 8.28 -16.66
CA ALA A 166 -1.07 9.69 -16.73
C ALA A 166 -2.59 9.88 -16.72
N THR A 167 -3.01 11.13 -16.60
CA THR A 167 -4.34 11.58 -17.01
C THR A 167 -4.16 12.65 -18.09
N PRO A 168 -4.54 12.39 -19.35
CA PRO A 168 -4.50 13.38 -20.43
C PRO A 168 -5.20 14.68 -20.06
N PRO A 169 -4.81 15.81 -20.65
CA PRO A 169 -5.45 17.09 -20.41
C PRO A 169 -6.97 17.00 -20.58
N ILE A 170 -7.69 17.61 -19.66
CA ILE A 170 -9.14 17.77 -19.73
C ILE A 170 -9.42 19.10 -20.44
N GLU A 171 -10.21 19.04 -21.49
CA GLU A 171 -10.64 20.19 -22.28
C GLU A 171 -12.15 20.25 -22.34
N GLY A 172 -12.76 21.36 -21.91
CA GLY A 172 -14.21 21.55 -21.93
C GLY A 172 -14.73 22.32 -20.72
N SER A 173 -15.59 21.70 -19.92
CA SER A 173 -16.26 22.37 -18.82
C SER A 173 -15.33 22.72 -17.65
N MET A 174 -15.58 23.89 -17.04
CA MET A 174 -15.02 24.32 -15.76
C MET A 174 -15.94 23.98 -14.58
N ASP A 175 -17.13 23.45 -14.86
CA ASP A 175 -18.08 23.08 -13.80
C ASP A 175 -17.55 21.85 -13.05
N PRO A 176 -17.36 21.94 -11.73
CA PRO A 176 -16.93 20.80 -10.91
C PRO A 176 -17.84 19.58 -11.01
N LEU A 177 -19.15 19.78 -11.19
CA LEU A 177 -20.14 18.71 -11.32
C LEU A 177 -20.00 17.93 -12.64
N GLU A 178 -19.46 18.58 -13.66
CA GLU A 178 -19.17 17.99 -14.96
C GLU A 178 -17.73 17.47 -15.08
N GLY A 179 -16.90 17.69 -14.04
CA GLY A 179 -15.49 17.32 -14.03
C GLY A 179 -15.24 15.80 -13.89
N ARG A 180 -13.98 15.43 -14.10
CA ARG A 180 -13.49 14.10 -13.74
C ARG A 180 -13.30 14.01 -12.24
N ILE A 181 -13.96 13.05 -11.61
CA ILE A 181 -13.96 12.86 -10.17
C ILE A 181 -13.57 11.42 -9.85
N ALA A 182 -12.55 11.25 -9.01
CA ALA A 182 -12.09 9.94 -8.63
C ALA A 182 -11.49 9.91 -7.22
N LEU A 183 -11.70 8.80 -6.51
CA LEU A 183 -10.92 8.43 -5.34
C LEU A 183 -9.68 7.66 -5.80
N VAL A 184 -8.51 8.10 -5.37
CA VAL A 184 -7.23 7.50 -5.75
C VAL A 184 -6.43 7.12 -4.52
N GLY A 185 -5.69 6.02 -4.62
CA GLY A 185 -4.81 5.56 -3.55
C GLY A 185 -3.98 4.36 -3.98
N HIS A 186 -3.32 3.75 -3.00
CA HIS A 186 -2.38 2.67 -3.23
C HIS A 186 -2.72 1.44 -2.40
N ILE A 187 -2.23 0.28 -2.84
CA ILE A 187 -2.41 -1.02 -2.21
C ILE A 187 -1.02 -1.60 -1.95
N ARG A 188 -0.84 -2.18 -0.78
CA ARG A 188 0.45 -2.73 -0.36
C ARG A 188 0.34 -4.10 0.23
N ALA A 189 1.48 -4.76 0.39
CA ALA A 189 1.61 -5.94 1.24
C ALA A 189 1.32 -5.58 2.70
N SER A 190 0.79 -6.53 3.43
CA SER A 190 0.60 -6.48 4.88
C SER A 190 1.24 -7.70 5.54
N SER A 191 1.20 -7.76 6.87
CA SER A 191 1.51 -9.00 7.58
C SER A 191 0.62 -10.13 7.08
N PRO A 192 1.09 -11.40 7.15
CA PRO A 192 0.27 -12.54 6.77
C PRO A 192 -1.08 -12.54 7.49
N GLN A 193 -2.15 -12.70 6.73
CA GLN A 193 -3.51 -12.77 7.26
C GLN A 193 -3.88 -14.22 7.51
N VAL A 194 -4.40 -14.49 8.70
CA VAL A 194 -4.69 -15.85 9.15
C VAL A 194 -6.16 -15.97 9.50
N SER A 195 -6.80 -17.01 8.98
CA SER A 195 -8.13 -17.45 9.39
C SER A 195 -8.13 -18.94 9.72
N GLY A 196 -8.92 -19.35 10.71
CA GLY A 196 -9.00 -20.74 11.15
C GLY A 196 -8.33 -20.99 12.49
N SER A 197 -7.78 -22.18 12.69
CA SER A 197 -7.36 -22.67 14.02
C SER A 197 -5.92 -22.34 14.40
N LEU A 198 -5.06 -21.97 13.44
CA LEU A 198 -3.66 -21.64 13.74
C LEU A 198 -3.55 -20.27 14.40
N PRO A 199 -2.76 -20.12 15.48
CA PRO A 199 -2.48 -18.83 16.08
C PRO A 199 -1.68 -17.92 15.12
N PRO A 200 -2.07 -16.66 14.93
CA PRO A 200 -1.36 -15.73 14.04
C PRO A 200 0.13 -15.56 14.37
N THR A 201 0.50 -15.61 15.66
CA THR A 201 1.90 -15.51 16.11
C THR A 201 2.75 -16.68 15.64
N VAL A 202 2.20 -17.88 15.68
CA VAL A 202 2.87 -19.10 15.19
C VAL A 202 3.05 -19.04 13.68
N VAL A 203 1.99 -18.65 12.97
CA VAL A 203 2.03 -18.52 11.50
C VAL A 203 3.08 -17.49 11.09
N ARG A 204 3.10 -16.31 11.71
CA ARG A 204 4.09 -15.27 11.41
C ARG A 204 5.52 -15.76 11.59
N LYS A 205 5.82 -16.47 12.67
CA LYS A 205 7.15 -17.03 12.90
C LYS A 205 7.56 -17.99 11.78
N VAL A 206 6.71 -18.94 11.42
CA VAL A 206 6.98 -19.92 10.35
C VAL A 206 7.23 -19.21 9.02
N ILE A 207 6.40 -18.21 8.68
CA ILE A 207 6.56 -17.44 7.46
C ILE A 207 7.86 -16.63 7.47
N LEU A 208 8.19 -15.96 8.59
CA LEU A 208 9.42 -15.19 8.69
C LEU A 208 10.66 -16.05 8.51
N ASP A 209 10.71 -17.22 9.18
CA ASP A 209 11.83 -18.16 9.04
C ASP A 209 11.99 -18.64 7.58
N ALA A 210 10.88 -18.87 6.88
CA ALA A 210 10.90 -19.22 5.46
C ALA A 210 11.34 -18.06 4.58
N MET A 211 10.96 -16.83 4.88
CA MET A 211 11.39 -15.65 4.12
C MET A 211 12.89 -15.40 4.23
N VAL A 212 13.49 -15.66 5.39
CA VAL A 212 14.96 -15.58 5.57
C VAL A 212 15.65 -16.57 4.62
N GLN A 213 15.18 -17.81 4.55
CA GLN A 213 15.73 -18.83 3.63
C GLN A 213 15.46 -18.47 2.16
N LEU A 214 14.27 -17.97 1.87
CA LEU A 214 13.88 -17.54 0.52
C LEU A 214 14.79 -16.42 0.02
N ARG A 215 15.11 -15.44 0.88
CA ARG A 215 15.99 -14.31 0.55
C ARG A 215 17.34 -14.79 -0.01
N GLU A 216 17.96 -15.79 0.61
CA GLU A 216 19.22 -16.34 0.13
C GLU A 216 19.07 -17.05 -1.22
N ARG A 217 17.97 -17.75 -1.45
CA ARG A 217 17.70 -18.45 -2.72
C ARG A 217 17.45 -17.51 -3.90
N VAL A 218 16.82 -16.35 -3.66
CA VAL A 218 16.51 -15.37 -4.73
C VAL A 218 17.57 -14.28 -4.88
N ARG A 219 18.59 -14.22 -4.02
CA ARG A 219 19.61 -13.18 -3.97
C ARG A 219 20.34 -12.94 -5.28
N THR A 220 20.51 -13.97 -6.09
CA THR A 220 21.19 -13.90 -7.39
C THR A 220 20.35 -13.24 -8.49
N TYR A 221 19.05 -13.15 -8.30
CA TYR A 221 18.10 -12.59 -9.28
C TYR A 221 17.85 -11.10 -9.02
N LYS A 222 18.92 -10.28 -9.06
CA LYS A 222 18.88 -8.87 -8.63
C LYS A 222 17.95 -7.98 -9.45
N ASP A 223 17.71 -8.36 -10.72
CA ASP A 223 16.87 -7.59 -11.64
C ASP A 223 15.40 -8.00 -11.60
N VAL A 224 15.07 -9.02 -10.81
CA VAL A 224 13.67 -9.46 -10.63
C VAL A 224 13.02 -8.69 -9.50
N GLN A 225 11.85 -8.11 -9.76
CA GLN A 225 11.10 -7.35 -8.77
C GLN A 225 9.60 -7.52 -8.93
N GLY A 226 8.87 -7.32 -7.85
CA GLY A 226 7.42 -7.35 -7.81
C GLY A 226 6.88 -7.97 -6.54
N THR A 227 5.60 -8.32 -6.59
CA THR A 227 4.89 -8.96 -5.48
C THR A 227 4.18 -10.20 -5.99
N VAL A 228 4.31 -11.29 -5.27
CA VAL A 228 3.44 -12.46 -5.42
C VAL A 228 2.74 -12.72 -4.10
N THR A 229 1.43 -12.91 -4.12
CA THR A 229 0.65 -13.21 -2.93
C THR A 229 0.08 -14.61 -3.04
N TYR A 230 0.31 -15.41 -2.03
CA TYR A 230 -0.19 -16.78 -1.97
C TYR A 230 -1.32 -16.90 -0.97
N GLU A 231 -2.36 -17.64 -1.33
CA GLU A 231 -3.33 -18.20 -0.41
C GLU A 231 -2.92 -19.65 -0.13
N LEU A 232 -2.66 -19.95 1.14
CA LEU A 232 -2.27 -21.27 1.61
C LEU A 232 -3.43 -21.90 2.37
N THR A 233 -3.84 -23.11 1.99
CA THR A 233 -4.72 -23.95 2.80
C THR A 233 -3.87 -24.91 3.61
N ILE A 234 -4.02 -24.89 4.94
CA ILE A 234 -3.23 -25.68 5.87
C ILE A 234 -4.15 -26.71 6.54
N GLY A 235 -3.79 -27.97 6.43
CA GLY A 235 -4.51 -29.07 7.05
C GLY A 235 -4.27 -29.18 8.55
N THR A 236 -5.03 -30.01 9.21
CA THR A 236 -4.93 -30.27 10.67
C THR A 236 -3.57 -30.80 11.11
N THR A 237 -2.84 -31.47 10.20
CA THR A 237 -1.46 -31.95 10.46
C THR A 237 -0.41 -30.86 10.35
N GLY A 238 -0.79 -29.63 9.99
CA GLY A 238 0.12 -28.51 9.77
C GLY A 238 0.81 -28.51 8.40
N THR A 239 0.44 -29.40 7.49
CA THR A 239 0.95 -29.40 6.11
C THR A 239 0.15 -28.46 5.21
N VAL A 240 0.82 -27.81 4.27
CA VAL A 240 0.16 -27.02 3.22
C VAL A 240 -0.47 -27.98 2.23
N GLU A 241 -1.81 -27.98 2.15
CA GLU A 241 -2.59 -28.79 1.23
C GLU A 241 -2.68 -28.14 -0.16
N SER A 242 -2.75 -26.80 -0.21
CA SER A 242 -2.69 -26.01 -1.43
C SER A 242 -1.99 -24.68 -1.23
N ALA A 243 -1.35 -24.18 -2.28
CA ALA A 243 -0.73 -22.85 -2.34
C ALA A 243 -1.10 -22.23 -3.70
N THR A 244 -2.06 -21.32 -3.69
CA THR A 244 -2.59 -20.65 -4.89
C THR A 244 -2.11 -19.21 -4.96
N SER A 245 -1.60 -18.78 -6.11
CA SER A 245 -1.24 -17.39 -6.31
C SER A 245 -2.49 -16.54 -6.57
N LEU A 246 -2.76 -15.55 -5.71
CA LEU A 246 -3.81 -14.55 -5.89
C LEU A 246 -3.32 -13.41 -6.79
N THR A 247 -2.08 -12.97 -6.59
CA THR A 247 -1.44 -11.89 -7.34
C THR A 247 -0.03 -12.32 -7.73
N ASP A 248 0.34 -12.01 -8.95
CA ASP A 248 1.71 -12.17 -9.45
C ASP A 248 2.00 -11.05 -10.46
N ASN A 249 2.77 -10.06 -10.01
CA ASN A 249 3.28 -8.99 -10.87
C ASN A 249 4.81 -8.96 -10.93
N ILE A 250 5.46 -10.11 -10.73
CA ILE A 250 6.93 -10.23 -10.81
C ILE A 250 7.40 -10.03 -12.25
N ILE A 251 8.35 -9.13 -12.44
CA ILE A 251 8.95 -8.76 -13.74
C ILE A 251 10.45 -8.54 -13.63
N THR A 252 11.11 -8.45 -14.78
CA THR A 252 12.46 -7.87 -14.90
C THR A 252 12.38 -6.52 -15.61
N PRO A 253 12.62 -5.38 -14.94
CA PRO A 253 12.50 -4.04 -15.55
C PRO A 253 13.47 -3.83 -16.70
N ALA A 254 14.67 -4.43 -16.64
CA ALA A 254 15.72 -4.27 -17.66
C ALA A 254 15.29 -4.71 -19.06
N THR A 255 14.31 -5.61 -19.15
CA THR A 255 13.83 -6.14 -20.44
C THR A 255 12.35 -5.88 -20.67
N GLY A 256 11.61 -5.38 -19.67
CA GLY A 256 10.14 -5.28 -19.71
C GLY A 256 9.43 -6.63 -19.78
N TYR A 257 10.15 -7.75 -19.63
CA TYR A 257 9.57 -9.08 -19.82
C TYR A 257 9.17 -9.75 -18.51
N ALA A 258 7.89 -10.04 -18.41
CA ALA A 258 7.35 -10.96 -17.42
C ALA A 258 7.73 -12.45 -17.70
N HIS A 259 8.43 -12.73 -18.77
CA HIS A 259 8.68 -14.09 -19.27
C HIS A 259 10.18 -14.45 -19.37
N SER A 260 11.06 -13.77 -18.64
CA SER A 260 12.46 -14.17 -18.58
C SER A 260 12.64 -15.45 -17.76
N ASP A 261 13.69 -16.23 -18.05
CA ASP A 261 14.05 -17.40 -17.26
C ASP A 261 14.27 -17.06 -15.79
N ALA A 262 14.79 -15.85 -15.50
CA ALA A 262 14.96 -15.35 -14.15
C ALA A 262 13.62 -15.18 -13.42
N VAL A 263 12.61 -14.62 -14.09
CA VAL A 263 11.27 -14.49 -13.52
C VAL A 263 10.63 -15.85 -13.28
N ALA A 264 10.75 -16.77 -14.25
CA ALA A 264 10.25 -18.14 -14.11
C ALA A 264 10.92 -18.87 -12.94
N ALA A 265 12.24 -18.71 -12.78
CA ALA A 265 12.99 -19.31 -11.67
C ALA A 265 12.54 -18.75 -10.33
N VAL A 266 12.39 -17.41 -10.19
CA VAL A 266 11.92 -16.79 -8.93
C VAL A 266 10.50 -17.25 -8.59
N ARG A 267 9.59 -17.34 -9.57
CA ARG A 267 8.25 -17.90 -9.35
C ARG A 267 8.29 -19.31 -8.82
N LEU A 268 9.11 -20.18 -9.46
CA LEU A 268 9.25 -21.56 -9.00
C LEU A 268 9.81 -21.64 -7.57
N ILE A 269 10.84 -20.84 -7.28
CA ILE A 269 11.47 -20.80 -5.95
C ILE A 269 10.47 -20.35 -4.90
N THR A 270 9.68 -19.30 -5.15
CA THR A 270 8.68 -18.79 -4.21
C THR A 270 7.53 -19.79 -4.02
N GLN A 271 7.05 -20.38 -5.10
CA GLN A 271 6.01 -21.42 -5.06
C GLN A 271 6.45 -22.62 -4.22
N GLN A 272 7.67 -23.12 -4.45
CA GLN A 272 8.24 -24.23 -3.67
C GLN A 272 8.40 -23.87 -2.20
N ALA A 273 8.87 -22.65 -1.90
CA ALA A 273 9.01 -22.19 -0.54
C ALA A 273 7.65 -22.15 0.19
N MET A 274 6.60 -21.62 -0.43
CA MET A 274 5.27 -21.55 0.17
C MET A 274 4.60 -22.91 0.30
N SER A 275 4.68 -23.76 -0.72
CA SER A 275 4.10 -25.11 -0.68
C SER A 275 4.81 -26.05 0.30
N GLY A 276 6.08 -25.80 0.57
CA GLY A 276 6.91 -26.61 1.48
C GLY A 276 6.82 -26.22 2.95
N LEU A 277 6.03 -25.20 3.32
CA LEU A 277 5.87 -24.77 4.69
C LEU A 277 5.26 -25.87 5.57
N LYS A 278 5.72 -25.90 6.82
CA LYS A 278 5.19 -26.80 7.84
C LYS A 278 4.82 -26.01 9.08
N PHE A 279 3.59 -26.13 9.50
CA PHE A 279 3.04 -25.53 10.70
C PHE A 279 2.84 -26.59 11.77
N PRO A 280 2.68 -26.21 13.03
CA PRO A 280 2.21 -27.14 14.06
C PRO A 280 0.83 -27.72 13.71
N ALA A 281 0.56 -28.92 14.20
CA ALA A 281 -0.78 -29.50 14.12
C ALA A 281 -1.80 -28.61 14.84
N SER A 282 -3.02 -28.55 14.33
CA SER A 282 -4.10 -27.72 14.85
C SER A 282 -5.44 -28.45 14.84
N MET A 283 -6.40 -27.94 15.63
CA MET A 283 -7.73 -28.55 15.77
C MET A 283 -8.57 -28.53 14.49
N GLY A 284 -8.27 -27.61 13.56
CA GLY A 284 -8.99 -27.44 12.32
C GLY A 284 -8.10 -26.91 11.21
N ARG A 285 -8.66 -26.82 10.01
CA ARG A 285 -7.99 -26.18 8.87
C ARG A 285 -7.80 -24.68 9.08
N SER A 286 -6.78 -24.15 8.44
CA SER A 286 -6.52 -22.71 8.42
C SER A 286 -6.21 -22.24 7.00
N THR A 287 -6.58 -21.00 6.71
CA THR A 287 -6.18 -20.30 5.48
C THR A 287 -5.23 -19.17 5.85
N VAL A 288 -4.12 -19.06 5.13
CA VAL A 288 -3.12 -18.02 5.34
C VAL A 288 -2.85 -17.31 4.02
N ILE A 289 -3.00 -15.98 4.01
CA ILE A 289 -2.64 -15.14 2.87
C ILE A 289 -1.24 -14.55 3.15
N VAL A 290 -0.29 -14.82 2.26
CA VAL A 290 1.12 -14.47 2.41
C VAL A 290 1.59 -13.64 1.24
N PRO A 291 1.78 -12.31 1.37
CA PRO A 291 2.46 -11.50 0.37
C PRO A 291 3.98 -11.72 0.45
N VAL A 292 4.60 -11.90 -0.70
CA VAL A 292 6.05 -12.04 -0.89
C VAL A 292 6.52 -10.94 -1.82
N LEU A 293 7.35 -10.02 -1.31
CA LEU A 293 7.97 -8.96 -2.11
C LEU A 293 9.32 -9.42 -2.65
N ILE A 294 9.61 -9.09 -3.88
CA ILE A 294 10.88 -9.35 -4.54
C ILE A 294 11.46 -8.01 -5.04
N PRO A 295 12.67 -7.63 -4.66
CA PRO A 295 13.56 -8.30 -3.69
C PRO A 295 12.96 -8.30 -2.29
N LEU A 296 13.26 -9.34 -1.52
CA LEU A 296 12.80 -9.42 -0.14
C LEU A 296 13.38 -8.26 0.67
N PRO A 297 12.57 -7.57 1.48
CA PRO A 297 13.03 -6.47 2.31
C PRO A 297 14.02 -6.92 3.38
N ASP A 298 14.54 -5.98 4.14
CA ASP A 298 15.28 -6.32 5.36
C ASP A 298 14.31 -6.98 6.35
N LEU A 299 14.63 -8.24 6.70
CA LEU A 299 13.80 -9.08 7.55
C LEU A 299 14.19 -9.00 9.03
N ARG A 300 15.05 -8.06 9.41
CA ARG A 300 15.34 -7.82 10.82
C ARG A 300 14.15 -7.16 11.50
N PRO A 301 13.81 -7.55 12.72
CA PRO A 301 12.83 -6.84 13.52
C PRO A 301 13.19 -5.35 13.62
N ILE A 302 12.19 -4.53 13.86
CA ILE A 302 12.39 -3.13 14.17
C ILE A 302 12.28 -3.02 15.69
N GLU A 303 13.40 -2.75 16.34
CA GLU A 303 13.48 -2.72 17.80
C GLU A 303 13.96 -1.35 18.28
N TRP A 304 13.32 -0.85 19.34
CA TRP A 304 13.73 0.34 20.05
C TRP A 304 13.55 0.14 21.55
N VAL A 305 14.45 0.76 22.29
CA VAL A 305 14.35 0.93 23.73
C VAL A 305 14.64 2.40 24.05
N ILE A 306 13.74 3.02 24.80
CA ILE A 306 13.89 4.41 25.24
C ILE A 306 13.78 4.44 26.74
N ALA A 307 14.83 4.96 27.41
CA ALA A 307 14.81 5.18 28.85
C ALA A 307 13.95 6.41 29.20
N HIS A 308 13.27 6.39 30.33
CA HIS A 308 12.47 7.51 30.83
C HIS A 308 12.42 7.54 32.35
N ASN A 309 12.15 8.72 32.91
CA ASN A 309 12.00 8.95 34.34
C ASN A 309 10.53 9.18 34.77
N MET A 310 9.55 8.94 33.87
CA MET A 310 8.14 9.18 34.16
C MET A 310 7.55 8.09 35.02
N PRO A 311 6.62 8.43 35.94
CA PRO A 311 5.79 7.45 36.59
C PRO A 311 5.00 6.62 35.57
N ARG A 312 5.00 5.30 35.73
CA ARG A 312 4.38 4.35 34.79
C ARG A 312 2.93 4.70 34.41
N GLY A 313 2.12 5.15 35.39
CA GLY A 313 0.73 5.52 35.15
C GLY A 313 0.57 6.75 34.22
N VAL A 314 1.45 7.74 34.36
CA VAL A 314 1.45 8.93 33.50
C VAL A 314 1.81 8.55 32.06
N LEU A 315 2.86 7.76 31.91
CA LEU A 315 3.31 7.30 30.60
C LEU A 315 2.25 6.43 29.90
N ARG A 316 1.57 5.56 30.64
CA ARG A 316 0.47 4.74 30.15
C ARG A 316 -0.67 5.61 29.63
N THR A 317 -1.12 6.60 30.41
CA THR A 317 -2.19 7.52 29.99
C THR A 317 -1.79 8.31 28.75
N TRP A 318 -0.55 8.78 28.68
CA TRP A 318 0.00 9.44 27.51
C TRP A 318 0.00 8.51 26.28
N ALA A 319 0.48 7.28 26.41
CA ALA A 319 0.51 6.31 25.33
C ALA A 319 -0.91 5.94 24.85
N GLN A 320 -1.84 5.73 25.77
CA GLN A 320 -3.24 5.43 25.43
C GLN A 320 -3.92 6.54 24.63
N SER A 321 -3.57 7.80 24.89
CA SER A 321 -4.15 8.94 24.18
C SER A 321 -3.54 9.18 22.78
N ARG A 322 -2.39 8.59 22.47
CA ARG A 322 -1.61 8.92 21.26
C ARG A 322 -1.26 7.74 20.36
N LEU A 323 -1.42 6.50 20.82
CA LEU A 323 -1.09 5.30 20.05
C LEU A 323 -1.97 5.09 18.79
N GLY A 324 -3.12 5.73 18.70
CA GLY A 324 -3.99 5.64 17.50
C GLY A 324 -3.45 6.39 16.28
N SER A 325 -2.48 7.31 16.43
CA SER A 325 -1.94 8.09 15.31
C SER A 325 -0.46 8.38 15.52
N VAL A 326 0.38 7.48 15.04
CA VAL A 326 1.84 7.67 15.02
C VAL A 326 2.25 8.25 13.69
N ALA A 327 2.48 9.57 13.66
CA ALA A 327 3.02 10.31 12.51
C ALA A 327 2.39 9.95 11.15
N GLY A 328 1.04 9.89 11.11
CA GLY A 328 0.29 9.56 9.90
C GLY A 328 0.11 8.05 9.65
N LEU A 329 0.61 7.20 10.55
CA LEU A 329 0.34 5.78 10.57
C LEU A 329 -0.70 5.49 11.67
N GLU A 330 -1.85 5.01 11.29
CA GLU A 330 -2.84 4.51 12.25
C GLU A 330 -2.42 3.11 12.71
N LEU A 331 -1.96 3.01 13.95
CA LEU A 331 -1.67 1.72 14.57
C LEU A 331 -2.97 1.10 15.08
N GLN A 332 -3.38 0.01 14.47
CA GLN A 332 -4.52 -0.77 14.93
C GLN A 332 -4.03 -1.87 15.88
N GLY A 333 -4.51 -1.85 17.10
CA GLY A 333 -4.09 -2.80 18.12
C GLY A 333 -4.97 -2.78 19.36
N ALA A 334 -4.54 -3.51 20.36
CA ALA A 334 -5.21 -3.57 21.66
C ALA A 334 -4.20 -3.65 22.80
N TRP A 335 -4.58 -3.10 23.95
CA TRP A 335 -3.85 -3.25 25.20
C TRP A 335 -4.08 -4.65 25.77
N GLU A 336 -3.01 -5.32 26.17
CA GLU A 336 -3.02 -6.63 26.83
C GLU A 336 -2.45 -6.55 28.24
N GLY A 337 -2.80 -7.53 29.06
CA GLY A 337 -2.43 -7.57 30.47
C GLY A 337 -3.04 -6.43 31.26
N GLU A 338 -2.33 -5.94 32.28
CA GLU A 338 -2.73 -4.76 33.07
C GLU A 338 -2.52 -3.43 32.30
N GLY A 339 -2.46 -3.48 30.96
CA GLY A 339 -2.25 -2.35 30.07
C GLY A 339 -0.78 -1.94 29.96
N GLU A 340 0.11 -2.90 30.06
CA GLU A 340 1.55 -2.71 29.95
C GLU A 340 2.06 -2.90 28.53
N THR A 341 1.36 -3.69 27.73
CA THR A 341 1.74 -4.02 26.38
C THR A 341 0.61 -3.63 25.42
N PHE A 342 0.92 -2.79 24.44
CA PHE A 342 0.05 -2.54 23.31
C PHE A 342 0.45 -3.45 22.16
N VAL A 343 -0.41 -4.41 21.84
CA VAL A 343 -0.19 -5.33 20.72
C VAL A 343 -0.71 -4.69 19.46
N VAL A 344 0.19 -4.36 18.56
CA VAL A 344 -0.11 -3.78 17.24
C VAL A 344 -0.35 -4.91 16.25
N ARG A 345 -1.44 -4.80 15.48
CA ARG A 345 -1.80 -5.77 14.43
C ARG A 345 -1.57 -5.22 13.05
N GLU A 346 -1.80 -3.94 12.86
CA GLU A 346 -1.66 -3.22 11.59
C GLU A 346 -1.10 -1.81 11.82
N PRO A 347 -0.37 -1.25 10.88
CA PRO A 347 0.03 -1.78 9.56
C PRO A 347 1.17 -2.79 9.62
N VAL A 348 1.83 -2.93 10.77
CA VAL A 348 2.92 -3.87 11.05
C VAL A 348 2.61 -4.53 12.38
N ALA A 349 2.66 -5.84 12.43
CA ALA A 349 2.48 -6.55 13.67
C ALA A 349 3.66 -6.33 14.60
N GLY A 350 3.38 -6.18 15.89
CA GLY A 350 4.42 -5.95 16.88
C GLY A 350 3.85 -5.61 18.24
N ASN A 351 4.68 -5.14 19.13
CA ASN A 351 4.26 -4.70 20.44
C ASN A 351 5.04 -3.46 20.90
N ILE A 352 4.37 -2.65 21.70
CA ILE A 352 4.98 -1.56 22.45
C ILE A 352 4.74 -1.87 23.92
N ARG A 353 5.82 -2.01 24.68
CA ARG A 353 5.77 -2.34 26.10
C ARG A 353 6.20 -1.16 26.94
N ILE A 354 5.41 -0.85 27.96
CA ILE A 354 5.69 0.23 28.91
C ILE A 354 6.16 -0.42 30.23
N GLU A 355 7.43 -0.26 30.52
CA GLU A 355 8.07 -0.78 31.71
C GLU A 355 8.49 0.37 32.65
N ALA A 356 8.90 0.04 33.87
CA ALA A 356 9.47 1.03 34.78
C ALA A 356 10.84 1.48 34.23
N GLY A 357 10.95 2.76 33.90
CA GLY A 357 12.18 3.34 33.41
C GLY A 357 12.46 3.18 31.91
N GLN A 358 11.67 2.42 31.18
CA GLN A 358 11.86 2.30 29.73
C GLN A 358 10.56 2.00 28.96
N ILE A 359 10.51 2.45 27.70
CA ILE A 359 9.57 1.97 26.69
C ILE A 359 10.35 1.10 25.71
N SER A 360 9.89 -0.11 25.46
CA SER A 360 10.43 -0.96 24.42
C SER A 360 9.39 -1.16 23.32
N ALA A 361 9.83 -1.13 22.07
CA ALA A 361 9.00 -1.43 20.92
C ALA A 361 9.71 -2.47 20.06
N CYS A 362 8.99 -3.51 19.69
CA CYS A 362 9.45 -4.56 18.80
C CYS A 362 8.38 -4.82 17.75
N PHE A 363 8.72 -4.65 16.50
CA PHE A 363 7.83 -4.88 15.37
C PHE A 363 8.41 -5.94 14.46
N ASP A 364 7.54 -6.81 13.94
CA ASP A 364 7.90 -7.72 12.87
C ASP A 364 8.47 -6.94 11.69
N PRO A 365 9.39 -7.52 10.89
CA PRO A 365 9.87 -6.88 9.69
C PRO A 365 8.69 -6.51 8.80
N PRO A 366 8.58 -5.24 8.38
CA PRO A 366 7.49 -4.85 7.49
C PRO A 366 7.68 -5.49 6.12
N MET A 367 6.65 -6.19 5.64
CA MET A 367 6.58 -6.79 4.31
C MET A 367 6.18 -5.73 3.24
N TRP A 368 6.85 -4.60 3.23
CA TRP A 368 6.60 -3.46 2.35
C TRP A 368 7.89 -3.00 1.67
N VAL A 369 7.77 -2.06 0.72
CA VAL A 369 8.95 -1.55 0.01
C VAL A 369 9.92 -0.84 0.97
N PRO A 370 11.23 -0.92 0.73
CA PRO A 370 12.26 -0.39 1.65
C PRO A 370 12.05 1.07 2.07
N SER A 371 11.62 1.94 1.15
CA SER A 371 11.31 3.35 1.43
C SER A 371 10.20 3.53 2.50
N GLN A 372 9.23 2.63 2.53
CA GLN A 372 8.18 2.67 3.55
C GLN A 372 8.69 2.20 4.90
N ARG A 373 9.66 1.28 4.94
CA ARG A 373 10.33 0.89 6.18
C ARG A 373 11.03 2.09 6.83
N GLU A 374 11.80 2.84 6.08
CA GLU A 374 12.48 4.05 6.59
C GLU A 374 11.47 5.07 7.10
N ASN A 375 10.42 5.34 6.35
CA ASN A 375 9.34 6.24 6.76
C ASN A 375 8.67 5.79 8.07
N PHE A 376 8.43 4.50 8.23
CA PHE A 376 7.91 3.94 9.47
C PHE A 376 8.89 4.10 10.62
N GLN A 377 10.18 3.84 10.40
CA GLN A 377 11.22 4.03 11.39
C GLN A 377 11.29 5.49 11.85
N ILE A 378 11.30 6.43 10.91
CA ILE A 378 11.30 7.87 11.19
C ILE A 378 10.04 8.26 11.99
N ALA A 379 8.88 7.82 11.55
CA ALA A 379 7.61 8.12 12.18
C ALA A 379 7.52 7.60 13.62
N LEU A 380 7.95 6.36 13.84
CA LEU A 380 7.96 5.75 15.16
C LEU A 380 9.01 6.40 16.08
N SER A 381 10.20 6.70 15.54
CA SER A 381 11.24 7.42 16.30
C SER A 381 10.76 8.81 16.73
N ALA A 382 10.13 9.57 15.83
CA ALA A 382 9.58 10.88 16.15
C ALA A 382 8.47 10.81 17.21
N TRP A 383 7.60 9.79 17.12
CA TRP A 383 6.54 9.54 18.10
C TRP A 383 7.14 9.20 19.48
N LEU A 384 8.10 8.30 19.54
CA LEU A 384 8.78 7.93 20.79
C LEU A 384 9.57 9.12 21.38
N GLN A 385 10.20 9.94 20.53
CA GLN A 385 10.88 11.17 20.96
C GLN A 385 9.91 12.23 21.48
N SER A 386 8.70 12.33 20.94
CA SER A 386 7.67 13.23 21.47
C SER A 386 7.21 12.84 22.88
N ALA A 387 7.28 11.56 23.22
CA ALA A 387 7.13 11.10 24.61
C ALA A 387 8.27 11.61 25.50
N SER A 388 9.49 11.68 24.96
CA SER A 388 10.68 12.15 25.72
C SER A 388 10.74 13.66 25.88
N ALA A 389 10.32 14.42 24.87
CA ALA A 389 10.34 15.90 24.92
C ALA A 389 9.33 16.47 25.94
N SER A 390 8.37 15.68 26.38
CA SER A 390 7.42 16.08 27.43
C SER A 390 8.00 15.96 28.85
N VAL A 391 9.14 15.32 29.00
CA VAL A 391 9.87 15.12 30.27
C VAL A 391 11.32 14.76 29.93
N ASP A 392 12.30 15.24 30.66
CA ASP A 392 13.75 14.99 30.49
C ASP A 392 14.07 13.48 30.32
N MET A 393 14.09 13.01 29.08
CA MET A 393 14.41 11.62 28.74
C MET A 393 15.68 11.55 27.89
N GLU A 394 16.62 10.69 28.24
CA GLU A 394 17.78 10.33 27.42
C GLU A 394 17.41 9.25 26.40
N VAL A 395 17.67 9.52 25.14
CA VAL A 395 17.49 8.57 24.04
C VAL A 395 18.82 7.88 23.77
N ASP A 396 18.92 6.60 24.08
CA ASP A 396 20.06 5.77 23.67
C ASP A 396 19.79 5.23 22.25
N LEU A 397 20.28 5.95 21.25
CA LEU A 397 20.22 5.50 19.86
C LEU A 397 21.32 4.45 19.66
N PRO A 398 20.99 3.25 19.17
CA PRO A 398 22.05 2.34 18.74
C PRO A 398 22.88 3.05 17.65
N GLN A 399 24.18 3.18 17.92
CA GLN A 399 25.12 3.80 16.98
C GLN A 399 25.05 3.08 15.65
N GLN A 400 24.34 3.65 14.68
CA GLN A 400 24.51 3.29 13.29
C GLN A 400 25.93 3.69 12.88
N GLN A 401 26.77 2.71 12.65
CA GLN A 401 28.03 2.96 11.96
C GLN A 401 27.70 3.56 10.58
N CYS A 402 27.82 4.87 10.47
CA CYS A 402 27.79 5.57 9.20
C CYS A 402 28.90 5.00 8.34
N ALA A 403 28.55 4.37 7.23
CA ALA A 403 29.48 4.14 6.15
C ALA A 403 29.97 5.50 5.64
N PRO A 404 31.28 5.66 5.35
CA PRO A 404 31.82 6.94 4.93
C PRO A 404 31.16 7.43 3.64
N GLU A 405 30.69 8.67 3.67
CA GLU A 405 30.19 9.41 2.51
C GLU A 405 31.22 9.35 1.38
N ARG A 406 30.85 8.77 0.26
CA ARG A 406 31.61 8.95 -1.00
C ARG A 406 31.36 10.38 -1.45
N GLY A 407 32.38 11.21 -1.34
CA GLY A 407 32.38 12.58 -1.82
C GLY A 407 31.96 12.68 -3.31
N PRO A 408 31.45 13.85 -3.72
CA PRO A 408 30.94 14.06 -5.07
C PRO A 408 32.06 13.90 -6.10
N ALA A 409 31.85 13.06 -7.10
CA ALA A 409 32.70 12.93 -8.27
C ALA A 409 32.75 14.28 -8.99
N ARG A 410 33.94 14.88 -9.09
CA ARG A 410 34.19 16.04 -9.92
C ARG A 410 33.95 15.65 -11.39
N VAL A 411 32.97 16.26 -12.00
CA VAL A 411 32.82 16.27 -13.44
C VAL A 411 33.81 17.31 -13.97
N ASN A 412 34.84 16.88 -14.66
CA ASN A 412 35.68 17.74 -15.48
C ASN A 412 35.08 17.84 -16.87
N SER A 413 34.86 19.07 -17.27
CA SER A 413 34.70 19.66 -18.61
C SER A 413 34.25 18.75 -19.75
#